data_683453e74321f00bc966ce34bb8ebaa3
#
_entry.id   683453e74321f00bc966ce34bb8ebaa3
#
_cell.length_a   1.000
_cell.length_b   1.000
_cell.length_c   1.000
_cell.angle_alpha   90.00
_cell.angle_beta   90.00
_cell.angle_gamma   90.00
#
_symmetry.space_group_name_H-M   'P 1'
#
loop_
_entity.id
_entity.type
_entity.pdbx_description
1 polymer ?
#
loop_
_entity_poly.entity_id
_entity_poly.type
_entity_poly.pdbx_seq_one_letter_code
_entity_poly.pdbx_strand_id
1 'polypeptide(L)'
;MDQSFTKNQPKWQERQPLPEPDNIRVMTSPSLPPEDPLEEIVAPFSAAAPRRLGAMCVFCGANAGSDPAFREAATSLGGALAAHGATLVTGGGSTGLMGAVNDGALAGGGKVIGVIPDFLKSKELADLRSTELLVVPDMHTRKRTMFERADAFCILPGGVGTLDETFEIVTWRQLHLHNKPIILFNVKDYWTPLLAMFDRMRDMNFAHHGHEALVTVVHSAAEAILAAERELAEPKPVVRFPGMKGT
;
A
#
# COMPACT_ATOMS: atom_id res chain seq x y z
N MET A 1 -42.82 -5.83 -40.93
CA MET A 1 -42.12 -4.90 -40.02
C MET A 1 -42.68 -5.12 -38.66
N ASP A 2 -42.03 -5.89 -37.85
CA ASP A 2 -42.44 -6.08 -36.46
C ASP A 2 -41.18 -6.18 -35.61
N GLN A 3 -40.97 -5.17 -34.74
CA GLN A 3 -39.85 -5.05 -33.84
C GLN A 3 -40.35 -5.51 -32.46
N SER A 4 -40.00 -6.69 -32.05
CA SER A 4 -40.12 -7.12 -30.67
C SER A 4 -38.73 -7.59 -30.13
N PHE A 5 -37.90 -6.65 -29.76
CA PHE A 5 -36.73 -6.92 -28.91
C PHE A 5 -37.21 -6.94 -27.45
N THR A 6 -37.55 -8.09 -26.93
CA THR A 6 -37.75 -8.29 -25.50
C THR A 6 -36.41 -8.41 -24.83
N LYS A 7 -36.09 -7.40 -23.99
CA LYS A 7 -34.94 -7.35 -23.07
C LYS A 7 -35.10 -8.47 -22.05
N ASN A 8 -34.30 -9.51 -22.17
CA ASN A 8 -34.09 -10.49 -21.11
C ASN A 8 -32.99 -9.92 -20.18
N GLN A 9 -33.39 -9.21 -19.13
CA GLN A 9 -32.46 -8.85 -18.06
C GLN A 9 -32.32 -10.04 -17.11
N PRO A 10 -31.10 -10.50 -16.78
CA PRO A 10 -30.93 -11.53 -15.76
C PRO A 10 -31.39 -11.00 -14.40
N LYS A 11 -32.36 -11.67 -13.78
CA LYS A 11 -32.74 -11.43 -12.39
C LYS A 11 -31.55 -11.78 -11.51
N TRP A 12 -30.91 -10.76 -10.95
CA TRP A 12 -29.95 -10.95 -9.87
C TRP A 12 -30.70 -11.51 -8.66
N GLN A 13 -30.58 -12.82 -8.42
CA GLN A 13 -31.05 -13.40 -7.17
C GLN A 13 -30.23 -12.80 -6.04
N GLU A 14 -30.91 -12.16 -5.10
CA GLU A 14 -30.35 -11.74 -3.82
C GLU A 14 -29.79 -12.99 -3.12
N ARG A 15 -28.47 -13.16 -3.17
CA ARG A 15 -27.80 -14.16 -2.35
C ARG A 15 -27.87 -13.68 -0.91
N GLN A 16 -28.41 -14.50 -0.02
CA GLN A 16 -28.32 -14.24 1.41
C GLN A 16 -26.85 -14.02 1.78
N PRO A 17 -26.53 -12.98 2.55
CA PRO A 17 -25.17 -12.77 3.02
C PRO A 17 -24.71 -13.99 3.81
N LEU A 18 -23.53 -14.51 3.47
CA LEU A 18 -22.88 -15.54 4.26
C LEU A 18 -22.56 -14.95 5.65
N PRO A 19 -22.63 -15.75 6.73
CA PRO A 19 -22.22 -15.29 8.05
C PRO A 19 -20.78 -14.76 7.98
N GLU A 20 -20.56 -13.57 8.48
CA GLU A 20 -19.23 -12.96 8.50
C GLU A 20 -18.33 -13.72 9.47
N PRO A 21 -17.13 -14.17 9.06
CA PRO A 21 -16.19 -14.80 9.98
C PRO A 21 -15.70 -13.80 11.04
N ASP A 22 -15.36 -14.27 12.22
CA ASP A 22 -14.95 -13.47 13.40
C ASP A 22 -13.74 -12.54 13.16
N ASN A 23 -12.98 -12.77 12.08
CA ASN A 23 -11.82 -11.96 11.68
C ASN A 23 -12.19 -10.71 10.85
N ILE A 24 -13.47 -10.45 10.58
CA ILE A 24 -13.95 -9.25 9.87
C ILE A 24 -14.35 -8.18 10.88
N ARG A 25 -13.77 -6.98 10.72
CA ARG A 25 -14.17 -5.78 11.46
C ARG A 25 -14.67 -4.71 10.49
N VAL A 26 -15.91 -4.27 10.67
CA VAL A 26 -16.48 -3.15 9.93
C VAL A 26 -16.16 -1.87 10.67
N MET A 27 -15.43 -0.96 10.02
CA MET A 27 -15.17 0.38 10.54
C MET A 27 -16.30 1.31 10.10
N THR A 28 -17.01 1.88 11.07
CA THR A 28 -17.93 2.99 10.80
C THR A 28 -17.14 4.27 10.59
N SER A 29 -17.65 5.15 9.70
CA SER A 29 -17.03 6.48 9.54
C SER A 29 -16.90 7.15 10.90
N PRO A 30 -15.71 7.62 11.31
CA PRO A 30 -15.63 8.48 12.47
C PRO A 30 -16.48 9.71 12.19
N SER A 31 -17.24 10.18 13.20
CA SER A 31 -17.82 11.49 13.19
C SER A 31 -16.70 12.49 12.89
N LEU A 32 -16.92 13.37 11.88
CA LEU A 32 -15.92 14.38 11.49
C LEU A 32 -15.34 15.03 12.76
N PRO A 33 -14.02 15.03 12.92
CA PRO A 33 -13.39 15.77 14.01
C PRO A 33 -13.73 17.26 13.85
N PRO A 34 -13.79 18.03 14.96
CA PRO A 34 -13.98 19.46 14.88
C PRO A 34 -12.91 20.11 14.00
N GLU A 35 -13.29 21.17 13.31
CA GLU A 35 -12.56 21.91 12.29
C GLU A 35 -11.16 22.37 12.74
N ASP A 36 -10.17 21.52 12.74
CA ASP A 36 -8.78 21.80 12.35
C ASP A 36 -7.91 20.52 12.30
N PRO A 37 -7.84 19.84 11.15
CA PRO A 37 -7.05 18.61 11.05
C PRO A 37 -5.53 18.87 10.88
N LEU A 38 -5.08 20.12 10.79
CA LEU A 38 -3.68 20.42 10.50
C LEU A 38 -2.80 20.50 11.76
N GLU A 39 -3.37 20.79 12.94
CA GLU A 39 -2.58 20.86 14.17
C GLU A 39 -2.20 19.49 14.74
N GLU A 40 -2.97 18.44 14.50
CA GLU A 40 -2.71 17.11 15.06
C GLU A 40 -1.70 16.28 14.23
N ILE A 41 -1.44 16.69 12.98
CA ILE A 41 -0.52 15.99 12.06
C ILE A 41 0.94 16.47 12.23
N VAL A 42 1.16 17.62 12.85
CA VAL A 42 2.50 18.26 13.00
C VAL A 42 3.03 18.08 14.43
N ALA A 43 2.91 16.93 15.03
CA ALA A 43 3.77 16.63 16.17
C ALA A 43 5.22 16.56 15.65
N PRO A 44 6.18 17.35 16.22
CA PRO A 44 7.56 17.27 15.77
C PRO A 44 8.04 15.83 15.95
N PHE A 45 8.61 15.23 14.88
CA PHE A 45 9.25 13.93 14.95
C PHE A 45 10.37 14.01 15.99
N SER A 46 10.04 13.68 17.23
CA SER A 46 11.03 13.42 18.27
C SER A 46 11.94 12.30 17.79
N ALA A 47 13.23 12.40 18.04
CA ALA A 47 14.20 11.33 17.83
C ALA A 47 13.80 10.11 18.69
N ALA A 48 12.81 9.36 18.22
CA ALA A 48 12.38 8.11 18.84
C ALA A 48 13.50 7.08 18.68
N ALA A 49 13.60 6.15 19.64
CA ALA A 49 14.48 5.01 19.56
C ALA A 49 14.36 4.30 18.20
N PRO A 50 15.44 3.69 17.66
CA PRO A 50 15.43 3.03 16.37
C PRO A 50 14.24 2.06 16.30
N ARG A 51 13.36 2.29 15.35
CA ARG A 51 12.15 1.48 15.17
C ARG A 51 12.53 0.22 14.40
N ARG A 52 12.02 -0.91 14.84
CA ARG A 52 12.09 -2.18 14.07
C ARG A 52 10.87 -2.26 13.15
N LEU A 53 11.01 -3.00 12.05
CA LEU A 53 9.92 -3.27 11.13
C LEU A 53 8.88 -4.20 11.79
N GLY A 54 7.79 -3.62 12.28
CA GLY A 54 6.65 -4.35 12.84
C GLY A 54 5.58 -4.66 11.81
N ALA A 55 5.36 -3.74 10.86
CA ALA A 55 4.38 -3.91 9.79
C ALA A 55 4.83 -3.22 8.49
N MET A 56 4.64 -3.90 7.34
CA MET A 56 4.90 -3.35 6.01
C MET A 56 3.62 -3.33 5.19
N CYS A 57 3.26 -2.16 4.67
CA CYS A 57 2.19 -2.03 3.70
C CYS A 57 2.73 -2.31 2.30
N VAL A 58 2.05 -3.19 1.54
CA VAL A 58 2.43 -3.54 0.19
C VAL A 58 1.37 -3.04 -0.79
N PHE A 59 1.76 -2.12 -1.67
CA PHE A 59 0.99 -1.69 -2.83
C PHE A 59 1.40 -2.49 -4.05
N CYS A 60 0.43 -3.05 -4.76
CA CYS A 60 0.69 -3.93 -5.89
C CYS A 60 -0.52 -4.07 -6.80
N GLY A 61 -0.31 -4.67 -7.97
CA GLY A 61 -1.38 -4.90 -8.94
C GLY A 61 -2.44 -5.90 -8.45
N ALA A 62 -3.74 -5.57 -8.66
CA ALA A 62 -4.85 -6.52 -8.55
C ALA A 62 -4.81 -7.59 -9.66
N ASN A 63 -3.96 -7.42 -10.68
CA ASN A 63 -3.63 -8.39 -11.70
C ASN A 63 -2.19 -8.88 -11.51
N ALA A 64 -1.89 -10.11 -11.96
CA ALA A 64 -0.57 -10.72 -11.79
C ALA A 64 0.50 -10.18 -12.77
N GLY A 65 0.09 -9.45 -13.81
CA GLY A 65 0.97 -9.12 -14.92
C GLY A 65 1.19 -10.32 -15.86
N SER A 66 2.02 -10.13 -16.88
CA SER A 66 2.28 -11.14 -17.92
C SER A 66 3.50 -12.00 -17.65
N ASP A 67 4.44 -11.55 -16.80
CA ASP A 67 5.66 -12.28 -16.45
C ASP A 67 5.48 -12.97 -15.09
N PRO A 68 5.70 -14.30 -14.99
CA PRO A 68 5.60 -15.05 -13.75
C PRO A 68 6.54 -14.52 -12.65
N ALA A 69 7.65 -13.88 -12.99
CA ALA A 69 8.57 -13.27 -12.04
C ALA A 69 7.89 -12.24 -11.11
N PHE A 70 6.82 -11.57 -11.57
CA PHE A 70 6.07 -10.63 -10.73
C PHE A 70 5.36 -11.35 -9.58
N ARG A 71 4.70 -12.47 -9.88
CA ARG A 71 4.03 -13.31 -8.87
C ARG A 71 5.05 -13.94 -7.91
N GLU A 72 6.16 -14.45 -8.43
CA GLU A 72 7.24 -15.04 -7.63
C GLU A 72 7.83 -14.01 -6.67
N ALA A 73 8.10 -12.80 -7.12
CA ALA A 73 8.58 -11.69 -6.28
C ALA A 73 7.58 -11.32 -5.18
N ALA A 74 6.28 -11.26 -5.51
CA ALA A 74 5.23 -10.97 -4.54
C ALA A 74 5.14 -12.06 -3.47
N THR A 75 5.11 -13.34 -3.88
CA THR A 75 5.10 -14.49 -2.94
C THR A 75 6.35 -14.51 -2.06
N SER A 76 7.52 -14.26 -2.65
CA SER A 76 8.80 -14.18 -1.93
C SER A 76 8.80 -13.06 -0.88
N LEU A 77 8.25 -11.89 -1.22
CA LEU A 77 8.14 -10.77 -0.28
C LEU A 77 7.23 -11.13 0.91
N GLY A 78 6.08 -11.74 0.64
CA GLY A 78 5.18 -12.22 1.69
C GLY A 78 5.85 -13.21 2.64
N GLY A 79 6.55 -14.20 2.09
CA GLY A 79 7.33 -15.17 2.86
C GLY A 79 8.46 -14.53 3.67
N ALA A 80 9.17 -13.54 3.10
CA ALA A 80 10.22 -12.81 3.80
C ALA A 80 9.68 -11.99 4.98
N LEU A 81 8.51 -11.35 4.84
CA LEU A 81 7.84 -10.64 5.93
C LEU A 81 7.45 -11.60 7.05
N ALA A 82 6.87 -12.75 6.71
CA ALA A 82 6.52 -13.77 7.70
C ALA A 82 7.75 -14.27 8.47
N ALA A 83 8.83 -14.61 7.76
CA ALA A 83 10.09 -15.05 8.36
C ALA A 83 10.74 -13.98 9.25
N HIS A 84 10.57 -12.69 8.91
CA HIS A 84 11.02 -11.56 9.72
C HIS A 84 10.14 -11.33 10.97
N GLY A 85 8.93 -11.85 10.98
CA GLY A 85 7.92 -11.61 12.01
C GLY A 85 7.15 -10.29 11.85
N ALA A 86 7.27 -9.63 10.68
CA ALA A 86 6.54 -8.43 10.37
C ALA A 86 5.12 -8.73 9.84
N THR A 87 4.17 -7.88 10.20
CA THR A 87 2.79 -7.97 9.70
C THR A 87 2.71 -7.41 8.28
N LEU A 88 2.07 -8.14 7.37
CA LEU A 88 1.75 -7.65 6.03
C LEU A 88 0.44 -6.84 6.08
N VAL A 89 0.44 -5.62 5.55
CA VAL A 89 -0.77 -4.80 5.34
C VAL A 89 -1.02 -4.70 3.84
N THR A 90 -2.22 -5.04 3.38
CA THR A 90 -2.61 -4.98 1.95
C THR A 90 -3.98 -4.36 1.76
N GLY A 91 -4.35 -4.14 0.49
CA GLY A 91 -5.68 -3.70 0.10
C GLY A 91 -6.79 -4.74 0.28
N GLY A 92 -6.50 -5.91 0.86
CA GLY A 92 -7.51 -6.91 1.26
C GLY A 92 -8.06 -7.78 0.14
N GLY A 93 -7.57 -7.66 -1.11
CA GLY A 93 -7.97 -8.52 -2.23
C GLY A 93 -7.19 -9.84 -2.28
N SER A 94 -7.79 -10.87 -2.88
CA SER A 94 -7.19 -12.21 -3.04
C SER A 94 -6.64 -12.49 -4.44
N THR A 95 -6.70 -11.52 -5.35
CA THR A 95 -6.32 -11.70 -6.76
C THR A 95 -4.96 -11.04 -7.09
N GLY A 96 -4.41 -11.40 -8.23
CA GLY A 96 -3.20 -10.78 -8.78
C GLY A 96 -1.98 -10.91 -7.88
N LEU A 97 -1.18 -9.84 -7.82
CA LEU A 97 -0.01 -9.79 -6.95
C LEU A 97 -0.40 -9.61 -5.48
N MET A 98 -1.56 -9.02 -5.20
CA MET A 98 -2.09 -8.88 -3.84
C MET A 98 -2.37 -10.27 -3.23
N GLY A 99 -3.06 -11.15 -3.97
CA GLY A 99 -3.24 -12.54 -3.56
C GLY A 99 -1.92 -13.28 -3.38
N ALA A 100 -0.96 -13.07 -4.29
CA ALA A 100 0.35 -13.73 -4.23
C ALA A 100 1.18 -13.33 -3.00
N VAL A 101 1.20 -12.05 -2.63
CA VAL A 101 1.91 -11.61 -1.42
C VAL A 101 1.23 -12.11 -0.14
N ASN A 102 -0.11 -12.14 -0.13
CA ASN A 102 -0.88 -12.74 0.97
C ASN A 102 -0.56 -14.23 1.10
N ASP A 103 -0.57 -14.98 -0.02
CA ASP A 103 -0.24 -16.41 -0.06
C ASP A 103 1.14 -16.69 0.54
N GLY A 104 2.15 -15.91 0.16
CA GLY A 104 3.51 -16.03 0.69
C GLY A 104 3.57 -15.77 2.20
N ALA A 105 2.90 -14.74 2.70
CA ALA A 105 2.88 -14.40 4.11
C ALA A 105 2.14 -15.47 4.94
N LEU A 106 0.96 -15.90 4.50
CA LEU A 106 0.16 -16.92 5.20
C LEU A 106 0.83 -18.29 5.21
N ALA A 107 1.45 -18.70 4.08
CA ALA A 107 2.20 -19.95 4.00
C ALA A 107 3.41 -19.98 4.96
N GLY A 108 4.02 -18.81 5.21
CA GLY A 108 5.07 -18.62 6.21
C GLY A 108 4.58 -18.48 7.66
N GLY A 109 3.28 -18.60 7.92
CA GLY A 109 2.68 -18.39 9.24
C GLY A 109 2.65 -16.92 9.69
N GLY A 110 2.82 -15.98 8.76
CA GLY A 110 2.80 -14.54 9.02
C GLY A 110 1.39 -13.99 9.22
N LYS A 111 1.32 -12.76 9.74
CA LYS A 111 0.06 -12.04 9.93
C LYS A 111 -0.23 -11.17 8.72
N VAL A 112 -1.49 -11.17 8.27
CA VAL A 112 -1.99 -10.36 7.15
C VAL A 112 -3.17 -9.51 7.63
N ILE A 113 -3.07 -8.20 7.44
CA ILE A 113 -4.16 -7.24 7.62
C ILE A 113 -4.61 -6.79 6.24
N GLY A 114 -5.83 -7.14 5.86
CA GLY A 114 -6.47 -6.63 4.65
C GLY A 114 -7.32 -5.40 4.95
N VAL A 115 -7.24 -4.36 4.12
CA VAL A 115 -8.10 -3.17 4.25
C VAL A 115 -8.86 -2.97 2.94
N ILE A 116 -10.17 -3.19 2.96
CA ILE A 116 -10.99 -3.20 1.75
C ILE A 116 -12.23 -2.32 1.89
N PRO A 117 -12.53 -1.45 0.93
CA PRO A 117 -13.81 -0.76 0.89
C PRO A 117 -14.96 -1.72 0.62
N ASP A 118 -16.10 -1.49 1.25
CA ASP A 118 -17.26 -2.37 1.13
C ASP A 118 -17.67 -2.62 -0.33
N PHE A 119 -17.68 -1.59 -1.17
CA PHE A 119 -18.03 -1.69 -2.59
C PHE A 119 -17.03 -2.47 -3.44
N LEU A 120 -15.80 -2.73 -2.94
CA LEU A 120 -14.78 -3.53 -3.63
C LEU A 120 -14.73 -4.98 -3.18
N LYS A 121 -15.39 -5.36 -2.09
CA LYS A 121 -15.36 -6.74 -1.56
C LYS A 121 -15.66 -7.79 -2.62
N SER A 122 -16.68 -7.56 -3.45
CA SER A 122 -17.06 -8.47 -4.52
C SER A 122 -16.19 -8.37 -5.77
N LYS A 123 -15.60 -7.20 -6.05
CA LYS A 123 -14.80 -6.92 -7.26
C LYS A 123 -13.35 -7.40 -7.11
N GLU A 124 -12.75 -7.16 -5.96
CA GLU A 124 -11.38 -7.57 -5.65
C GLU A 124 -11.31 -8.94 -4.98
N LEU A 125 -12.46 -9.61 -4.79
CA LEU A 125 -12.57 -10.89 -4.10
C LEU A 125 -11.84 -10.82 -2.76
N ALA A 126 -12.49 -10.19 -1.77
CA ALA A 126 -11.92 -10.02 -0.43
C ALA A 126 -11.24 -11.30 0.09
N ASP A 127 -10.01 -11.18 0.57
CA ASP A 127 -9.26 -12.32 1.09
C ASP A 127 -9.66 -12.65 2.52
N LEU A 128 -10.64 -13.54 2.65
CA LEU A 128 -11.16 -13.99 3.95
C LEU A 128 -10.14 -14.80 4.78
N ARG A 129 -9.00 -15.18 4.20
CA ARG A 129 -7.91 -15.87 4.90
C ARG A 129 -7.00 -14.92 5.67
N SER A 130 -7.15 -13.59 5.45
CA SER A 130 -6.40 -12.58 6.20
C SER A 130 -6.59 -12.78 7.70
N THR A 131 -5.53 -12.52 8.48
CA THR A 131 -5.60 -12.61 9.95
C THR A 131 -6.60 -11.58 10.50
N GLU A 132 -6.69 -10.41 9.86
CA GLU A 132 -7.68 -9.36 10.13
C GLU A 132 -8.12 -8.76 8.80
N LEU A 133 -9.44 -8.62 8.58
CA LEU A 133 -9.99 -7.95 7.41
C LEU A 133 -10.81 -6.74 7.86
N LEU A 134 -10.30 -5.55 7.56
CA LEU A 134 -10.93 -4.27 7.87
C LEU A 134 -11.78 -3.82 6.69
N VAL A 135 -13.09 -3.81 6.87
CA VAL A 135 -14.02 -3.27 5.87
C VAL A 135 -14.25 -1.80 6.18
N VAL A 136 -13.93 -0.94 5.21
CA VAL A 136 -13.98 0.52 5.36
C VAL A 136 -15.02 1.14 4.42
N PRO A 137 -15.53 2.35 4.72
CA PRO A 137 -16.62 2.95 3.94
C PRO A 137 -16.17 3.44 2.55
N ASP A 138 -14.93 3.91 2.40
CA ASP A 138 -14.46 4.59 1.19
C ASP A 138 -12.96 4.43 0.95
N MET A 139 -12.47 4.92 -0.20
CA MET A 139 -11.07 4.83 -0.61
C MET A 139 -10.13 5.70 0.24
N HIS A 140 -10.60 6.84 0.75
CA HIS A 140 -9.76 7.70 1.59
C HIS A 140 -9.49 7.03 2.94
N THR A 141 -10.53 6.47 3.56
CA THR A 141 -10.42 5.68 4.78
C THR A 141 -9.53 4.46 4.57
N ARG A 142 -9.63 3.76 3.41
CA ARG A 142 -8.73 2.66 3.06
C ARG A 142 -7.27 3.09 3.10
N LYS A 143 -6.90 4.09 2.30
CA LYS A 143 -5.51 4.55 2.17
C LYS A 143 -4.96 5.05 3.51
N ARG A 144 -5.76 5.83 4.24
CA ARG A 144 -5.40 6.30 5.57
C ARG A 144 -5.16 5.16 6.55
N THR A 145 -6.06 4.18 6.62
CA THR A 145 -5.92 3.01 7.51
C THR A 145 -4.68 2.19 7.17
N MET A 146 -4.42 1.95 5.87
CA MET A 146 -3.21 1.25 5.42
C MET A 146 -1.94 2.02 5.83
N PHE A 147 -1.94 3.33 5.66
CA PHE A 147 -0.85 4.18 6.09
C PHE A 147 -0.60 4.12 7.61
N GLU A 148 -1.65 4.25 8.42
CA GLU A 148 -1.56 4.24 9.89
C GLU A 148 -1.05 2.90 10.44
N ARG A 149 -1.41 1.78 9.79
CA ARG A 149 -1.06 0.42 10.21
C ARG A 149 0.35 -0.02 9.80
N ALA A 150 1.09 0.77 9.03
CA ALA A 150 2.40 0.40 8.50
C ALA A 150 3.54 1.21 9.12
N ASP A 151 4.70 0.59 9.30
CA ASP A 151 5.96 1.25 9.61
C ASP A 151 6.74 1.61 8.34
N ALA A 152 6.57 0.83 7.28
CA ALA A 152 7.22 0.99 5.99
C ALA A 152 6.26 0.60 4.84
N PHE A 153 6.59 1.04 3.63
CA PHE A 153 5.86 0.72 2.40
C PHE A 153 6.76 -0.02 1.42
N CYS A 154 6.19 -1.03 0.74
CA CYS A 154 6.85 -1.67 -0.39
C CYS A 154 5.92 -1.65 -1.61
N ILE A 155 6.45 -1.19 -2.74
CA ILE A 155 5.72 -1.04 -3.99
C ILE A 155 6.19 -2.12 -4.96
N LEU A 156 5.36 -3.12 -5.21
CA LEU A 156 5.51 -4.11 -6.27
C LEU A 156 4.90 -3.61 -7.58
N PRO A 157 5.21 -4.24 -8.73
CA PRO A 157 4.57 -3.91 -9.99
C PRO A 157 3.05 -3.81 -9.89
N GLY A 158 2.46 -2.81 -10.56
CA GLY A 158 1.03 -2.58 -10.50
C GLY A 158 0.55 -1.53 -11.50
N GLY A 159 -0.73 -1.25 -11.48
CA GLY A 159 -1.37 -0.29 -12.38
C GLY A 159 -1.58 1.09 -11.76
N VAL A 160 -2.58 1.80 -12.31
CA VAL A 160 -2.93 3.18 -11.90
C VAL A 160 -3.28 3.27 -10.42
N GLY A 161 -3.99 2.27 -9.85
CA GLY A 161 -4.31 2.26 -8.41
C GLY A 161 -3.04 2.18 -7.56
N THR A 162 -2.07 1.35 -7.94
CA THR A 162 -0.78 1.27 -7.26
C THR A 162 0.01 2.58 -7.35
N LEU A 163 -0.07 3.28 -8.51
CA LEU A 163 0.54 4.61 -8.68
C LEU A 163 -0.15 5.66 -7.81
N ASP A 164 -1.49 5.67 -7.72
CA ASP A 164 -2.26 6.58 -6.86
C ASP A 164 -1.81 6.46 -5.40
N GLU A 165 -1.78 5.24 -4.87
CA GLU A 165 -1.31 4.95 -3.51
C GLU A 165 0.16 5.36 -3.32
N THR A 166 1.02 5.08 -4.31
CA THR A 166 2.45 5.42 -4.26
C THR A 166 2.68 6.93 -4.26
N PHE A 167 2.03 7.66 -5.17
CA PHE A 167 2.20 9.12 -5.25
C PHE A 167 1.67 9.83 -4.02
N GLU A 168 0.62 9.32 -3.38
CA GLU A 168 0.11 9.89 -2.15
C GLU A 168 1.15 9.82 -1.02
N ILE A 169 1.72 8.63 -0.75
CA ILE A 169 2.74 8.49 0.30
C ILE A 169 4.04 9.20 -0.04
N VAL A 170 4.45 9.22 -1.31
CA VAL A 170 5.63 9.95 -1.78
C VAL A 170 5.43 11.47 -1.59
N THR A 171 4.25 11.98 -1.93
CA THR A 171 3.90 13.39 -1.72
C THR A 171 3.90 13.75 -0.23
N TRP A 172 3.32 12.92 0.63
CA TRP A 172 3.32 13.14 2.07
C TRP A 172 4.74 13.11 2.64
N ARG A 173 5.62 12.23 2.15
CA ARG A 173 7.03 12.22 2.51
C ARG A 173 7.72 13.51 2.06
N GLN A 174 7.50 13.96 0.84
CA GLN A 174 8.03 15.21 0.30
C GLN A 174 7.58 16.43 1.10
N LEU A 175 6.34 16.41 1.62
CA LEU A 175 5.77 17.46 2.47
C LEU A 175 6.18 17.32 3.96
N HIS A 176 7.01 16.34 4.30
CA HIS A 176 7.47 16.05 5.67
C HIS A 176 6.37 15.61 6.64
N LEU A 177 5.25 15.10 6.14
CA LEU A 177 4.18 14.55 6.96
C LEU A 177 4.51 13.17 7.54
N HIS A 178 5.51 12.49 7.00
CA HIS A 178 6.09 11.27 7.54
C HIS A 178 7.52 11.04 7.04
N ASN A 179 8.24 10.12 7.72
CA ASN A 179 9.57 9.64 7.33
C ASN A 179 9.63 8.11 7.19
N LYS A 180 8.47 7.44 7.08
CA LYS A 180 8.40 5.99 6.89
C LYS A 180 9.14 5.60 5.62
N PRO A 181 9.94 4.51 5.61
CA PRO A 181 10.61 3.99 4.42
C PRO A 181 9.63 3.71 3.27
N ILE A 182 10.01 4.08 2.06
CA ILE A 182 9.28 3.77 0.83
C ILE A 182 10.21 2.96 -0.07
N ILE A 183 9.94 1.67 -0.19
CA ILE A 183 10.76 0.71 -0.92
C ILE A 183 10.11 0.40 -2.26
N LEU A 184 10.81 0.66 -3.35
CA LEU A 184 10.36 0.35 -4.70
C LEU A 184 10.99 -0.97 -5.16
N PHE A 185 10.23 -2.05 -5.17
CA PHE A 185 10.72 -3.35 -5.60
C PHE A 185 10.66 -3.45 -7.12
N ASN A 186 11.80 -3.17 -7.76
CA ASN A 186 11.93 -3.04 -9.22
C ASN A 186 12.13 -4.39 -9.90
N VAL A 187 11.10 -5.23 -9.86
CA VAL A 187 11.11 -6.55 -10.51
C VAL A 187 11.20 -6.39 -12.02
N LYS A 188 12.21 -7.00 -12.66
CA LYS A 188 12.38 -6.95 -14.13
C LYS A 188 12.36 -5.53 -14.69
N ASP A 189 12.90 -4.58 -13.94
CA ASP A 189 12.99 -3.16 -14.34
C ASP A 189 11.63 -2.50 -14.63
N TYR A 190 10.55 -3.04 -14.07
CA TYR A 190 9.19 -2.55 -14.29
C TYR A 190 9.04 -1.07 -13.92
N TRP A 191 9.69 -0.62 -12.86
CA TRP A 191 9.61 0.76 -12.37
C TRP A 191 10.65 1.71 -12.96
N THR A 192 11.57 1.23 -13.80
CA THR A 192 12.62 2.06 -14.41
C THR A 192 12.06 3.29 -15.14
N PRO A 193 10.93 3.23 -15.90
CA PRO A 193 10.33 4.42 -16.49
C PRO A 193 9.80 5.43 -15.45
N LEU A 194 9.28 4.96 -14.31
CA LEU A 194 8.82 5.83 -13.23
C LEU A 194 10.00 6.56 -12.55
N LEU A 195 11.10 5.85 -12.32
CA LEU A 195 12.33 6.44 -11.78
C LEU A 195 12.88 7.53 -12.72
N ALA A 196 12.92 7.25 -14.02
CA ALA A 196 13.30 8.24 -15.03
C ALA A 196 12.36 9.46 -15.04
N MET A 197 11.06 9.27 -14.76
CA MET A 197 10.11 10.39 -14.64
C MET A 197 10.40 11.26 -13.41
N PHE A 198 10.73 10.69 -12.26
CA PHE A 198 11.16 11.45 -11.09
C PHE A 198 12.42 12.27 -11.37
N ASP A 199 13.41 11.67 -12.05
CA ASP A 199 14.62 12.39 -12.43
C ASP A 199 14.31 13.52 -13.42
N ARG A 200 13.40 13.28 -14.35
CA ARG A 200 12.95 14.31 -15.29
C ARG A 200 12.26 15.49 -14.58
N MET A 201 11.44 15.20 -13.55
CA MET A 201 10.82 16.26 -12.73
C MET A 201 11.89 17.14 -12.06
N ARG A 202 12.95 16.53 -11.51
CA ARG A 202 14.10 17.26 -10.95
C ARG A 202 14.79 18.10 -12.00
N ASP A 203 15.15 17.51 -13.14
CA ASP A 203 15.93 18.18 -14.20
C ASP A 203 15.17 19.35 -14.83
N MET A 204 13.84 19.29 -14.79
CA MET A 204 12.95 20.36 -15.26
C MET A 204 12.51 21.32 -14.15
N ASN A 205 13.07 21.20 -12.94
CA ASN A 205 12.77 22.04 -11.76
C ASN A 205 11.31 21.96 -11.28
N PHE A 206 10.59 20.85 -11.53
CA PHE A 206 9.31 20.56 -10.89
C PHE A 206 9.45 19.82 -9.57
N ALA A 207 10.61 19.24 -9.30
CA ALA A 207 10.98 18.64 -8.03
C ALA A 207 12.40 19.10 -7.64
N HIS A 208 12.65 19.19 -6.34
CA HIS A 208 13.96 19.61 -5.84
C HIS A 208 14.97 18.46 -5.81
N HIS A 209 14.50 17.21 -5.81
CA HIS A 209 15.31 16.00 -5.69
C HIS A 209 14.83 14.94 -6.67
N GLY A 210 15.74 14.05 -7.05
CA GLY A 210 15.41 12.85 -7.81
C GLY A 210 14.78 11.75 -6.96
N HIS A 211 14.56 10.59 -7.56
CA HIS A 211 13.92 9.46 -6.89
C HIS A 211 14.67 8.99 -5.64
N GLU A 212 15.99 9.11 -5.60
CA GLU A 212 16.87 8.65 -4.52
C GLU A 212 16.53 9.25 -3.15
N ALA A 213 15.98 10.46 -3.13
CA ALA A 213 15.57 11.12 -1.89
C ALA A 213 14.19 10.62 -1.39
N LEU A 214 13.36 10.12 -2.29
CA LEU A 214 11.98 9.78 -2.01
C LEU A 214 11.75 8.29 -1.80
N VAL A 215 12.43 7.44 -2.58
CA VAL A 215 12.26 5.99 -2.55
C VAL A 215 13.61 5.28 -2.48
N THR A 216 13.61 4.04 -2.00
CA THR A 216 14.76 3.14 -2.08
C THR A 216 14.44 2.00 -3.03
N VAL A 217 15.25 1.86 -4.08
CA VAL A 217 15.06 0.83 -5.11
C VAL A 217 15.75 -0.46 -4.67
N VAL A 218 15.04 -1.58 -4.80
CA VAL A 218 15.52 -2.92 -4.47
C VAL A 218 15.11 -3.92 -5.54
N HIS A 219 15.82 -5.06 -5.61
CA HIS A 219 15.59 -6.09 -6.63
C HIS A 219 15.25 -7.47 -6.04
N SER A 220 15.22 -7.59 -4.71
CA SER A 220 14.84 -8.82 -4.01
C SER A 220 14.04 -8.56 -2.74
N ALA A 221 13.27 -9.57 -2.29
CA ALA A 221 12.52 -9.51 -1.06
C ALA A 221 13.41 -9.30 0.18
N ALA A 222 14.59 -9.94 0.19
CA ALA A 222 15.56 -9.77 1.28
C ALA A 222 16.08 -8.33 1.35
N GLU A 223 16.42 -7.74 0.20
CA GLU A 223 16.81 -6.34 0.12
C GLU A 223 15.70 -5.41 0.60
N ALA A 224 14.43 -5.71 0.31
CA ALA A 224 13.29 -4.90 0.75
C ALA A 224 13.20 -4.84 2.29
N ILE A 225 13.36 -5.96 2.97
CA ILE A 225 13.39 -6.03 4.44
C ILE A 225 14.58 -5.24 4.99
N LEU A 226 15.78 -5.50 4.47
CA LEU A 226 17.01 -4.84 4.94
C LEU A 226 16.98 -3.31 4.72
N ALA A 227 16.44 -2.85 3.60
CA ALA A 227 16.30 -1.43 3.30
C ALA A 227 15.31 -0.77 4.26
N ALA A 228 14.16 -1.42 4.54
CA ALA A 228 13.19 -0.91 5.49
C ALA A 228 13.77 -0.81 6.90
N GLU A 229 14.45 -1.86 7.40
CA GLU A 229 15.10 -1.85 8.71
C GLU A 229 16.18 -0.75 8.82
N ARG A 230 17.01 -0.60 7.78
CA ARG A 230 18.03 0.46 7.75
C ARG A 230 17.42 1.84 7.85
N GLU A 231 16.40 2.13 7.03
CA GLU A 231 15.76 3.45 7.02
C GLU A 231 14.90 3.71 8.27
N LEU A 232 14.41 2.68 8.95
CA LEU A 232 13.74 2.82 10.25
C LEU A 232 14.76 3.16 11.37
N ALA A 233 15.95 2.57 11.30
CA ALA A 233 17.04 2.86 12.26
C ALA A 233 17.68 4.23 11.99
N GLU A 234 17.90 4.55 10.72
CA GLU A 234 18.53 5.78 10.27
C GLU A 234 17.67 6.41 9.15
N PRO A 235 16.65 7.20 9.49
CA PRO A 235 15.78 7.82 8.49
C PRO A 235 16.58 8.71 7.53
N LYS A 236 16.24 8.64 6.24
CA LYS A 236 16.80 9.53 5.24
C LYS A 236 16.61 10.99 5.68
N PRO A 237 17.62 11.85 5.50
CA PRO A 237 17.54 13.24 5.91
C PRO A 237 16.35 13.93 5.24
N VAL A 238 15.62 14.69 6.05
CA VAL A 238 14.52 15.55 5.59
C VAL A 238 15.12 16.68 4.76
N VAL A 239 14.81 16.70 3.49
CA VAL A 239 15.29 17.77 2.61
C VAL A 239 14.30 18.93 2.65
N ARG A 240 14.70 20.01 3.32
CA ARG A 240 13.86 21.19 3.48
C ARG A 240 13.69 21.94 2.16
N PHE A 241 12.43 22.35 1.87
CA PHE A 241 12.18 23.27 0.78
C PHE A 241 12.84 24.63 1.05
N PRO A 242 13.53 25.24 0.08
CA PRO A 242 14.01 26.61 0.21
C PRO A 242 12.80 27.53 0.45
N GLY A 243 12.74 28.15 1.62
CA GLY A 243 11.66 29.08 1.97
C GLY A 243 10.67 28.65 3.06
N MET A 244 10.62 27.40 3.48
CA MET A 244 9.91 27.00 4.69
C MET A 244 10.74 27.41 5.91
N LYS A 245 10.33 28.52 6.56
CA LYS A 245 10.82 28.86 7.90
C LYS A 245 10.23 27.82 8.85
N GLY A 246 11.09 27.11 9.59
CA GLY A 246 10.64 26.20 10.63
C GLY A 246 9.77 26.95 11.64
N THR A 247 8.58 26.47 11.86
CA THR A 247 7.75 26.79 13.03
C THR A 247 8.18 25.91 14.18
#